data_bbda35318c1be5320c2fb9837e6050a9
#
_entry.id   bbda35318c1be5320c2fb9837e6050a9
#
_cell.length_a   1.000
_cell.length_b   1.000
_cell.length_c   1.000
_cell.angle_alpha   90.00
_cell.angle_beta   90.00
_cell.angle_gamma   90.00
#
_symmetry.space_group_name_H-M   'P 1'
#
loop_
_entity.id
_entity.type
_entity.pdbx_description
1 polymer ?
#
loop_
_entity_poly.entity_id
_entity_poly.type
_entity_poly.pdbx_seq_one_letter_code
_entity_poly.pdbx_strand_id
1 'polypeptide(L)'
;MSSTKKPRIFMLKLMYALTIATAGSLGIGMLVASDVTQWVFGIDCPRILSGLIGSVFLALALVSVLGLKDPMKFAPLLFMQLLYKSAWLCFVALPLLITGRVSVDVIPVIAVFVAAVIGDLIAIPFGDILKNTPEGSHESRSSWK
;
A
#
# COMPACT_ATOMS: atom_id res chain seq x y z
N MET A 1 7.59 27.40 13.26
CA MET A 1 6.64 26.30 12.90
C MET A 1 7.16 25.38 11.77
N SER A 2 8.46 25.24 11.59
CA SER A 2 9.06 24.45 10.47
C SER A 2 9.60 23.07 10.87
N SER A 3 9.56 22.71 12.15
CA SER A 3 10.26 21.50 12.66
C SER A 3 9.50 20.17 12.47
N THR A 4 8.18 20.21 12.35
CA THR A 4 7.34 18.98 12.28
C THR A 4 7.20 18.40 10.87
N LYS A 5 7.53 19.14 9.81
CA LYS A 5 7.44 18.67 8.43
C LYS A 5 8.57 17.70 8.02
N LYS A 6 9.79 17.89 8.56
CA LYS A 6 10.96 17.07 8.20
C LYS A 6 10.84 15.59 8.61
N PRO A 7 10.47 15.25 9.86
CA PRO A 7 10.34 13.83 10.25
C PRO A 7 9.22 13.11 9.46
N ARG A 8 8.15 13.81 9.10
CA ARG A 8 7.03 13.25 8.35
C ARG A 8 7.41 12.90 6.90
N ILE A 9 8.17 13.76 6.23
CA ILE A 9 8.69 13.48 4.87
C ILE A 9 9.64 12.28 4.90
N PHE A 10 10.45 12.15 5.93
CA PHE A 10 11.34 11.00 6.10
C PHE A 10 10.53 9.70 6.25
N MET A 11 9.48 9.70 7.08
CA MET A 11 8.59 8.53 7.26
C MET A 11 7.89 8.13 5.96
N LEU A 12 7.39 9.11 5.19
CA LEU A 12 6.79 8.85 3.88
C LEU A 12 7.80 8.19 2.93
N LYS A 13 9.02 8.70 2.84
CA LYS A 13 10.09 8.10 2.01
C LYS A 13 10.45 6.70 2.46
N LEU A 14 10.50 6.45 3.77
CA LEU A 14 10.74 5.12 4.32
C LEU A 14 9.64 4.14 3.90
N MET A 15 8.38 4.54 3.97
CA MET A 15 7.26 3.69 3.55
C MET A 15 7.29 3.39 2.06
N TYR A 16 7.64 4.37 1.21
CA TYR A 16 7.85 4.11 -0.23
C TYR A 16 9.02 3.15 -0.48
N ALA A 17 10.15 3.32 0.21
CA ALA A 17 11.28 2.41 0.07
C ALA A 17 10.92 0.96 0.49
N LEU A 18 10.19 0.80 1.59
CA LEU A 18 9.68 -0.50 2.03
C LEU A 18 8.72 -1.11 1.01
N THR A 19 7.82 -0.30 0.43
CA THR A 19 6.92 -0.76 -0.62
C THR A 19 7.69 -1.21 -1.87
N ILE A 20 8.69 -0.47 -2.31
CA ILE A 20 9.53 -0.85 -3.45
C ILE A 20 10.21 -2.19 -3.16
N ALA A 21 10.78 -2.36 -1.98
CA ALA A 21 11.48 -3.59 -1.60
C ALA A 21 10.51 -4.79 -1.52
N THR A 22 9.39 -4.65 -0.83
CA THR A 22 8.44 -5.75 -0.58
C THR A 22 7.56 -6.03 -1.80
N ALA A 23 6.81 -5.05 -2.28
CA ALA A 23 5.93 -5.22 -3.43
C ALA A 23 6.71 -5.42 -4.74
N GLY A 24 7.89 -4.78 -4.89
CA GLY A 24 8.74 -4.96 -6.06
C GLY A 24 9.29 -6.39 -6.16
N SER A 25 9.85 -6.93 -5.09
CA SER A 25 10.37 -8.30 -5.07
C SER A 25 9.27 -9.33 -5.27
N LEU A 26 8.13 -9.20 -4.58
CA LEU A 26 6.98 -10.08 -4.76
C LEU A 26 6.39 -9.97 -6.16
N GLY A 27 6.25 -8.76 -6.70
CA GLY A 27 5.72 -8.53 -8.04
C GLY A 27 6.57 -9.19 -9.11
N ILE A 28 7.87 -8.97 -9.08
CA ILE A 28 8.81 -9.61 -10.03
C ILE A 28 8.79 -11.14 -9.81
N GLY A 29 8.86 -11.59 -8.57
CA GLY A 29 8.85 -13.02 -8.24
C GLY A 29 7.62 -13.73 -8.81
N MET A 30 6.42 -13.19 -8.60
CA MET A 30 5.16 -13.75 -9.10
C MET A 30 5.05 -13.71 -10.64
N LEU A 31 5.71 -12.76 -11.30
CA LEU A 31 5.72 -12.68 -12.77
C LEU A 31 6.69 -13.67 -13.40
N VAL A 32 7.83 -13.94 -12.75
CA VAL A 32 8.89 -14.81 -13.28
C VAL A 32 8.72 -16.26 -12.86
N ALA A 33 8.41 -16.50 -11.58
CA ALA A 33 8.31 -17.84 -11.00
C ALA A 33 6.88 -18.16 -10.56
N SER A 34 6.37 -19.34 -10.95
CA SER A 34 5.03 -19.81 -10.57
C SER A 34 4.92 -20.17 -9.09
N ASP A 35 6.02 -20.51 -8.44
CA ASP A 35 6.03 -21.13 -7.11
C ASP A 35 6.15 -20.12 -5.97
N VAL A 36 6.30 -18.81 -6.28
CA VAL A 36 6.44 -17.76 -5.27
C VAL A 36 5.22 -17.67 -4.35
N THR A 37 4.01 -17.89 -4.88
CA THR A 37 2.79 -17.91 -4.06
C THR A 37 2.79 -19.04 -3.05
N GLN A 38 3.30 -20.22 -3.43
CA GLN A 38 3.44 -21.36 -2.52
C GLN A 38 4.48 -21.07 -1.44
N TRP A 39 5.63 -20.47 -1.81
CA TRP A 39 6.71 -20.16 -0.86
C TRP A 39 6.35 -19.05 0.13
N VAL A 40 5.58 -18.05 -0.31
CA VAL A 40 5.25 -16.87 0.51
C VAL A 40 3.93 -17.05 1.26
N PHE A 41 2.93 -17.67 0.64
CA PHE A 41 1.58 -17.77 1.18
C PHE A 41 1.15 -19.20 1.51
N GLY A 42 1.98 -20.21 1.19
CA GLY A 42 1.65 -21.62 1.40
C GLY A 42 0.48 -22.11 0.53
N ILE A 43 0.17 -21.44 -0.58
CA ILE A 43 -0.94 -21.77 -1.47
C ILE A 43 -0.51 -21.90 -2.93
N ASP A 44 -1.07 -22.87 -3.63
CA ASP A 44 -0.95 -22.96 -5.08
C ASP A 44 -1.92 -21.97 -5.72
N CYS A 45 -1.38 -21.06 -6.53
CA CYS A 45 -2.16 -20.05 -7.22
C CYS A 45 -2.06 -20.26 -8.74
N PRO A 46 -3.20 -20.28 -9.47
CA PRO A 46 -3.17 -20.37 -10.92
C PRO A 46 -2.29 -19.27 -11.54
N ARG A 47 -1.48 -19.64 -12.55
CA ARG A 47 -0.52 -18.75 -13.18
C ARG A 47 -1.10 -17.39 -13.62
N ILE A 48 -2.33 -17.42 -14.15
CA ILE A 48 -3.03 -16.20 -14.59
C ILE A 48 -3.27 -15.27 -13.39
N LEU A 49 -3.74 -15.80 -12.26
CA LEU A 49 -4.04 -15.01 -11.07
C LEU A 49 -2.77 -14.52 -10.39
N SER A 50 -1.74 -15.37 -10.26
CA SER A 50 -0.43 -15.00 -9.75
C SER A 50 0.19 -13.88 -10.59
N GLY A 51 0.13 -13.98 -11.92
CA GLY A 51 0.62 -12.94 -12.83
C GLY A 51 -0.14 -11.62 -12.70
N LEU A 52 -1.46 -11.67 -12.53
CA LEU A 52 -2.27 -10.46 -12.31
C LEU A 52 -1.88 -9.77 -10.99
N ILE A 53 -1.79 -10.51 -9.90
CA ILE A 53 -1.39 -9.98 -8.59
C ILE A 53 0.04 -9.42 -8.67
N GLY A 54 0.96 -10.17 -9.30
CA GLY A 54 2.34 -9.75 -9.49
C GLY A 54 2.47 -8.44 -10.28
N SER A 55 1.67 -8.26 -11.34
CA SER A 55 1.67 -7.02 -12.13
C SER A 55 1.16 -5.82 -11.32
N VAL A 56 0.16 -6.00 -10.46
CA VAL A 56 -0.33 -4.96 -9.56
C VAL A 56 0.75 -4.58 -8.53
N PHE A 57 1.42 -5.55 -7.93
CA PHE A 57 2.51 -5.29 -6.98
C PHE A 57 3.69 -4.58 -7.66
N LEU A 58 4.05 -4.97 -8.88
CA LEU A 58 5.09 -4.29 -9.63
C LEU A 58 4.70 -2.85 -9.95
N ALA A 59 3.46 -2.61 -10.37
CA ALA A 59 2.95 -1.26 -10.61
C ALA A 59 3.00 -0.38 -9.34
N LEU A 60 2.61 -0.92 -8.19
CA LEU A 60 2.72 -0.24 -6.89
C LEU A 60 4.17 0.14 -6.57
N ALA A 61 5.11 -0.77 -6.80
CA ALA A 61 6.53 -0.51 -6.59
C ALA A 61 7.04 0.60 -7.52
N LEU A 62 6.70 0.56 -8.82
CA LEU A 62 7.11 1.58 -9.79
C LEU A 62 6.55 2.97 -9.44
N VAL A 63 5.28 3.06 -9.06
CA VAL A 63 4.69 4.34 -8.63
C VAL A 63 5.32 4.82 -7.32
N SER A 64 5.72 3.91 -6.42
CA SER A 64 6.43 4.26 -5.18
C SER A 64 7.81 4.87 -5.43
N VAL A 65 8.47 4.53 -6.55
CA VAL A 65 9.72 5.22 -6.97
C VAL A 65 9.47 6.71 -7.23
N LEU A 66 8.33 7.05 -7.83
CA LEU A 66 7.93 8.46 -8.01
C LEU A 66 7.62 9.13 -6.68
N GLY A 67 7.04 8.37 -5.73
CA GLY A 67 6.80 8.83 -4.37
C GLY A 67 8.06 9.19 -3.59
N LEU A 68 9.20 8.57 -3.88
CA LEU A 68 10.50 8.96 -3.29
C LEU A 68 10.94 10.36 -3.73
N LYS A 69 10.60 10.77 -4.97
CA LYS A 69 10.93 12.09 -5.52
C LYS A 69 10.01 13.17 -4.93
N ASP A 70 8.70 12.90 -4.89
CA ASP A 70 7.70 13.86 -4.40
C ASP A 70 6.70 13.19 -3.43
N PRO A 71 7.11 12.99 -2.14
CA PRO A 71 6.37 12.18 -1.19
C PRO A 71 4.94 12.67 -0.91
N MET A 72 4.73 13.98 -0.92
CA MET A 72 3.42 14.57 -0.62
C MET A 72 2.43 14.38 -1.76
N LYS A 73 2.90 14.49 -3.01
CA LYS A 73 2.06 14.33 -4.20
C LYS A 73 1.53 12.89 -4.33
N PHE A 74 2.35 11.92 -3.95
CA PHE A 74 2.01 10.50 -4.04
C PHE A 74 1.43 9.91 -2.74
N ALA A 75 1.18 10.72 -1.71
CA ALA A 75 0.55 10.27 -0.45
C ALA A 75 -0.76 9.48 -0.65
N PRO A 76 -1.64 9.75 -1.64
CA PRO A 76 -2.80 8.91 -1.93
C PRO A 76 -2.48 7.45 -2.26
N LEU A 77 -1.27 7.17 -2.79
CA LEU A 77 -0.83 5.79 -3.02
C LEU A 77 -0.67 5.01 -1.72
N LEU A 78 -0.05 5.63 -0.70
CA LEU A 78 0.08 5.01 0.63
C LEU A 78 -1.29 4.82 1.29
N PHE A 79 -2.20 5.77 1.10
CA PHE A 79 -3.58 5.62 1.58
C PHE A 79 -4.29 4.44 0.93
N MET A 80 -4.15 4.23 -0.38
CA MET A 80 -4.67 3.06 -1.07
C MET A 80 -4.04 1.76 -0.52
N GLN A 81 -2.72 1.77 -0.24
CA GLN A 81 -2.03 0.64 0.36
C GLN A 81 -2.53 0.34 1.77
N LEU A 82 -2.76 1.36 2.57
CA LEU A 82 -3.35 1.22 3.90
C LEU A 82 -4.71 0.53 3.82
N LEU A 83 -5.58 0.95 2.88
CA LEU A 83 -6.92 0.39 2.71
C LEU A 83 -6.89 -1.10 2.35
N TYR A 84 -6.14 -1.50 1.30
CA TYR A 84 -6.16 -2.89 0.89
C TYR A 84 -5.47 -3.82 1.90
N LYS A 85 -4.39 -3.37 2.56
CA LYS A 85 -3.73 -4.14 3.61
C LYS A 85 -4.64 -4.32 4.82
N SER A 86 -5.33 -3.25 5.25
CA SER A 86 -6.30 -3.31 6.36
C SER A 86 -7.48 -4.22 6.01
N ALA A 87 -8.01 -4.11 4.80
CA ALA A 87 -9.09 -4.99 4.34
C ALA A 87 -8.64 -6.46 4.34
N TRP A 88 -7.46 -6.76 3.83
CA TRP A 88 -6.92 -8.13 3.82
C TRP A 88 -6.72 -8.66 5.25
N LEU A 89 -6.17 -7.84 6.16
CA LEU A 89 -6.00 -8.22 7.56
C LEU A 89 -7.35 -8.50 8.25
N CYS A 90 -8.37 -7.67 8.02
CA CYS A 90 -9.68 -7.82 8.67
C CYS A 90 -10.50 -8.96 8.09
N PHE A 91 -10.53 -9.11 6.76
CA PHE A 91 -11.45 -10.05 6.10
C PHE A 91 -10.82 -11.40 5.78
N VAL A 92 -9.48 -11.50 5.74
CA VAL A 92 -8.79 -12.75 5.42
C VAL A 92 -7.95 -13.24 6.59
N ALA A 93 -6.99 -12.43 7.07
CA ALA A 93 -6.07 -12.87 8.11
C ALA A 93 -6.76 -13.11 9.46
N LEU A 94 -7.61 -12.19 9.90
CA LEU A 94 -8.30 -12.30 11.19
C LEU A 94 -9.20 -13.55 11.29
N PRO A 95 -10.08 -13.88 10.33
CA PRO A 95 -10.85 -15.11 10.36
C PRO A 95 -9.98 -16.37 10.37
N LEU A 96 -8.88 -16.39 9.62
CA LEU A 96 -7.96 -17.52 9.60
C LEU A 96 -7.27 -17.71 10.96
N LEU A 97 -6.87 -16.61 11.61
CA LEU A 97 -6.28 -16.63 12.96
C LEU A 97 -7.27 -17.16 13.99
N ILE A 98 -8.52 -16.68 13.98
CA ILE A 98 -9.56 -17.10 14.94
C ILE A 98 -9.90 -18.58 14.78
N THR A 99 -9.91 -19.08 13.53
CA THR A 99 -10.25 -20.50 13.26
C THR A 99 -9.05 -21.44 13.41
N GLY A 100 -7.86 -20.92 13.71
CA GLY A 100 -6.63 -21.72 13.83
C GLY A 100 -6.17 -22.36 12.52
N ARG A 101 -6.62 -21.85 11.36
CA ARG A 101 -6.31 -22.39 10.03
C ARG A 101 -5.15 -21.66 9.34
N VAL A 102 -4.39 -20.85 10.07
CA VAL A 102 -3.24 -20.13 9.52
C VAL A 102 -2.09 -21.10 9.31
N SER A 103 -1.57 -21.17 8.07
CA SER A 103 -0.29 -21.81 7.81
C SER A 103 0.84 -21.02 8.43
N VAL A 104 1.86 -21.69 8.92
CA VAL A 104 3.06 -21.04 9.51
C VAL A 104 3.73 -20.10 8.51
N ASP A 105 3.66 -20.41 7.22
CA ASP A 105 4.25 -19.61 6.12
C ASP A 105 3.58 -18.24 5.96
N VAL A 106 2.30 -18.10 6.37
CA VAL A 106 1.54 -16.84 6.26
C VAL A 106 1.81 -15.90 7.43
N ILE A 107 2.31 -16.39 8.56
CA ILE A 107 2.57 -15.57 9.76
C ILE A 107 3.52 -14.38 9.47
N PRO A 108 4.66 -14.56 8.77
CA PRO A 108 5.54 -13.45 8.42
C PRO A 108 4.85 -12.39 7.55
N VAL A 109 3.98 -12.80 6.62
CA VAL A 109 3.22 -11.88 5.78
C VAL A 109 2.25 -11.04 6.60
N ILE A 110 1.54 -11.66 7.55
CA ILE A 110 0.64 -10.96 8.49
C ILE A 110 1.44 -9.94 9.29
N ALA A 111 2.60 -10.32 9.84
CA ALA A 111 3.45 -9.43 10.63
C ALA A 111 3.95 -8.22 9.80
N VAL A 112 4.37 -8.44 8.55
CA VAL A 112 4.80 -7.37 7.63
C VAL A 112 3.62 -6.44 7.31
N PHE A 113 2.43 -6.97 7.08
CA PHE A 113 1.25 -6.15 6.78
C PHE A 113 0.81 -5.32 7.99
N VAL A 114 0.81 -5.89 9.20
CA VAL A 114 0.53 -5.15 10.43
C VAL A 114 1.54 -4.03 10.64
N ALA A 115 2.83 -4.30 10.50
CA ALA A 115 3.88 -3.29 10.62
C ALA A 115 3.72 -2.19 9.55
N ALA A 116 3.40 -2.55 8.32
CA ALA A 116 3.16 -1.61 7.23
C ALA A 116 1.93 -0.72 7.49
N VAL A 117 0.81 -1.30 7.96
CA VAL A 117 -0.40 -0.54 8.32
C VAL A 117 -0.10 0.47 9.42
N ILE A 118 0.62 0.08 10.47
CA ILE A 118 1.03 1.00 11.54
C ILE A 118 1.93 2.11 10.98
N GLY A 119 2.91 1.77 10.14
CA GLY A 119 3.80 2.73 9.52
C GLY A 119 3.06 3.71 8.61
N ASP A 120 2.12 3.23 7.77
CA ASP A 120 1.30 4.05 6.90
C ASP A 120 0.39 5.00 7.71
N LEU A 121 -0.22 4.54 8.81
CA LEU A 121 -1.04 5.37 9.71
C LEU A 121 -0.24 6.52 10.33
N ILE A 122 1.02 6.30 10.69
CA ILE A 122 1.90 7.32 11.26
C ILE A 122 2.39 8.28 10.16
N ALA A 123 2.69 7.77 8.97
CA ALA A 123 3.30 8.53 7.88
C ALA A 123 2.29 9.42 7.15
N ILE A 124 1.04 8.96 6.95
CA ILE A 124 0.04 9.64 6.12
C ILE A 124 -0.48 10.91 6.78
N PRO A 125 -0.39 12.07 6.12
CA PRO A 125 -0.95 13.32 6.60
C PRO A 125 -2.44 13.42 6.27
N PHE A 126 -3.29 12.69 6.99
CA PHE A 126 -4.75 12.66 6.74
C PHE A 126 -5.38 14.05 6.66
N GLY A 127 -4.94 14.99 7.52
CA GLY A 127 -5.47 16.37 7.54
C GLY A 127 -5.18 17.16 6.25
N ASP A 128 -4.06 16.89 5.60
CA ASP A 128 -3.68 17.58 4.37
C ASP A 128 -4.35 16.96 3.13
N ILE A 129 -4.56 15.64 3.15
CA ILE A 129 -5.24 14.91 2.06
C ILE A 129 -6.72 15.28 2.02
N LEU A 130 -7.40 15.33 3.18
CA LEU A 130 -8.82 15.64 3.28
C LEU A 130 -9.14 17.10 2.97
N LYS A 131 -8.21 18.04 3.25
CA LYS A 131 -8.38 19.46 2.94
C LYS A 131 -8.17 19.81 1.47
N ASN A 132 -7.42 19.01 0.73
CA ASN A 132 -7.15 19.20 -0.69
C ASN A 132 -8.18 18.51 -1.62
N THR A 133 -9.29 18.02 -1.08
CA THR A 133 -10.44 17.70 -1.92
C THR A 133 -10.98 19.04 -2.45
N PRO A 134 -10.98 19.31 -3.77
CA PRO A 134 -11.50 20.55 -4.30
C PRO A 134 -12.98 20.63 -3.91
N GLU A 135 -13.30 21.53 -3.00
CA GLU A 135 -14.67 22.01 -2.83
C GLU A 135 -15.12 22.48 -4.19
N GLY A 136 -16.16 21.82 -4.71
CA GLY A 136 -16.70 22.10 -6.02
C GLY A 136 -16.84 23.59 -6.21
N SER A 137 -16.22 24.12 -7.24
CA SER A 137 -16.36 25.50 -7.70
C SER A 137 -17.82 25.79 -8.04
N HIS A 138 -18.62 26.03 -7.00
CA HIS A 138 -19.90 26.71 -7.11
C HIS A 138 -19.65 28.24 -7.12
N GLU A 139 -18.82 28.71 -8.04
CA GLU A 139 -18.78 30.16 -8.23
C GLU A 139 -18.44 30.48 -9.67
N SER A 140 -19.38 30.94 -10.33
CA SER A 140 -19.59 31.91 -11.39
C SER A 140 -20.51 31.41 -12.52
N ARG A 141 -21.79 31.33 -12.20
CA ARG A 141 -22.85 31.42 -13.22
C ARG A 141 -23.62 32.71 -13.02
N SER A 142 -22.93 33.85 -13.07
CA SER A 142 -23.64 35.15 -13.04
C SER A 142 -22.82 36.27 -13.70
N SER A 143 -22.49 36.15 -15.00
CA SER A 143 -22.17 37.34 -15.79
C SER A 143 -22.39 37.12 -17.28
N TRP A 144 -23.61 36.74 -17.66
CA TRP A 144 -24.07 36.93 -19.02
C TRP A 144 -25.39 37.70 -18.95
N LYS A 145 -25.30 39.04 -18.79
CA LYS A 145 -26.33 39.98 -19.18
C LYS A 145 -25.67 41.16 -19.88
#